data_80d3cd6bc4eba9c775b3301324568a8b
#
_entry.id   80d3cd6bc4eba9c775b3301324568a8b
#
_cell.length_a   1.000
_cell.length_b   1.000
_cell.length_c   1.000
_cell.angle_alpha   90.00
_cell.angle_beta   90.00
_cell.angle_gamma   90.00
#
_symmetry.space_group_name_H-M   'P 1'
#
loop_
_entity.id
_entity.type
_entity.pdbx_description
1 polymer ?
#
loop_
_entity_poly.entity_id
_entity_poly.type
_entity_poly.pdbx_seq_one_letter_code
_entity_poly.pdbx_strand_id
1 'polypeptide(L)'
;MLNTADILETIKMIREENLDIRTITMGISLLDCAHEDVNVCAQKIYDKITRRAENLVKVGEEIEWEFGIPIVNKRISVTPIAIVGNSCHTDSYVPLAVAMDKAAKECGVNFIGGFSALVQKGCTKGDWILMDSIPEAMKATERVCSSVNVGSTKAGINMDAVAKMGRIIKQTAEITADQDGLGCAKLVVFANAVEDNPFMAGAFHGVGEPEVELNVGVSGPGVVYHALKSVKGQPFDVVAETIKKTAFRITRMGQIVGVEAGRRLDVPFGIVDLSLAPTPAVGDSVARILEEMGLEVCGTHGTTAALALLNDAVKKGGVMASNHVGGLSGAFIPVSEDEGMIAAAECGVLTLDKLEAMTCVCSVGLDMIAVPGDTSADTISAIIADEAAIGMVNSKTTAVRIIPAPGKSVGDRVELGGLLGSAPVMPVHGESPAAFIARGGRIPAPLQSLKN
;
A
#
# COMPACT_ATOMS: atom_id res chain seq x y z
N MET A 1 18.68 -3.36 32.63
CA MET A 1 17.99 -2.31 33.40
C MET A 1 17.41 -1.32 32.41
N LEU A 2 16.10 -1.09 32.42
CA LEU A 2 15.48 -0.04 31.63
C LEU A 2 15.98 1.30 32.18
N ASN A 3 16.60 2.11 31.33
CA ASN A 3 17.00 3.46 31.68
C ASN A 3 15.79 4.37 31.68
N THR A 4 15.62 5.21 32.71
CA THR A 4 14.50 6.16 32.79
C THR A 4 14.44 7.08 31.56
N ALA A 5 15.60 7.43 30.99
CA ALA A 5 15.67 8.22 29.76
C ALA A 5 15.01 7.50 28.56
N ASP A 6 15.23 6.19 28.40
CA ASP A 6 14.66 5.41 27.29
C ASP A 6 13.12 5.29 27.43
N ILE A 7 12.62 5.20 28.67
CA ILE A 7 11.17 5.18 28.94
C ILE A 7 10.53 6.52 28.59
N LEU A 8 11.14 7.62 29.01
CA LEU A 8 10.65 8.97 28.71
C LEU A 8 10.70 9.26 27.20
N GLU A 9 11.74 8.81 26.50
CA GLU A 9 11.85 8.93 25.05
C GLU A 9 10.73 8.16 24.34
N THR A 10 10.44 6.93 24.77
CA THR A 10 9.33 6.14 24.20
C THR A 10 7.97 6.83 24.40
N ILE A 11 7.71 7.37 25.59
CA ILE A 11 6.48 8.12 25.86
C ILE A 11 6.38 9.35 24.95
N LYS A 12 7.48 10.05 24.73
CA LYS A 12 7.54 11.21 23.85
C LYS A 12 7.26 10.84 22.40
N MET A 13 7.87 9.76 21.89
CA MET A 13 7.62 9.25 20.54
C MET A 13 6.12 8.98 20.29
N ILE A 14 5.43 8.39 21.28
CA ILE A 14 3.99 8.06 21.15
C ILE A 14 3.13 9.31 21.27
N ARG A 15 3.37 10.17 22.27
CA ARG A 15 2.45 11.29 22.60
C ARG A 15 2.66 12.56 21.80
N GLU A 16 3.91 12.83 21.37
CA GLU A 16 4.29 14.10 20.77
C GLU A 16 4.79 13.95 19.33
N GLU A 17 5.26 12.76 18.93
CA GLU A 17 5.96 12.52 17.65
C GLU A 17 5.20 11.59 16.71
N ASN A 18 3.93 11.27 17.00
CA ASN A 18 3.02 10.47 16.16
C ASN A 18 3.53 9.05 15.86
N LEU A 19 4.20 8.37 16.81
CA LEU A 19 4.48 6.95 16.69
C LEU A 19 3.18 6.16 16.80
N ASP A 20 2.86 5.37 15.79
CA ASP A 20 1.73 4.45 15.83
C ASP A 20 2.08 3.06 15.29
N ILE A 21 1.31 2.06 15.73
CA ILE A 21 1.15 0.81 14.99
C ILE A 21 0.07 1.07 13.95
N ARG A 22 0.49 1.31 12.72
CA ARG A 22 -0.44 1.65 11.66
C ARG A 22 -1.45 0.56 11.41
N THR A 23 -1.05 -0.70 11.56
CA THR A 23 -1.96 -1.83 11.40
C THR A 23 -1.43 -3.10 12.07
N ILE A 24 -2.35 -3.90 12.61
CA ILE A 24 -2.19 -5.34 12.75
C ILE A 24 -3.04 -6.00 11.68
N THR A 25 -2.45 -6.89 10.87
CA THR A 25 -3.11 -7.51 9.73
C THR A 25 -3.02 -9.03 9.85
N MET A 26 -4.18 -9.69 9.91
CA MET A 26 -4.24 -11.15 9.89
C MET A 26 -4.30 -11.65 8.45
N GLY A 27 -3.27 -12.40 8.04
CA GLY A 27 -3.25 -13.16 6.80
C GLY A 27 -4.00 -14.46 6.96
N ILE A 28 -4.91 -14.81 6.04
CA ILE A 28 -5.72 -16.02 6.09
C ILE A 28 -5.70 -16.71 4.73
N SER A 29 -5.20 -17.94 4.67
CA SER A 29 -5.32 -18.78 3.47
C SER A 29 -6.77 -19.19 3.24
N LEU A 30 -7.27 -19.00 2.02
CA LEU A 30 -8.62 -19.40 1.60
C LEU A 30 -8.62 -20.55 0.58
N LEU A 31 -7.49 -21.23 0.38
CA LEU A 31 -7.36 -22.28 -0.64
C LEU A 31 -8.37 -23.42 -0.47
N ASP A 32 -8.71 -23.80 0.76
CA ASP A 32 -9.70 -24.81 1.11
C ASP A 32 -11.17 -24.35 0.95
N CYS A 33 -11.38 -23.05 0.66
CA CYS A 33 -12.70 -22.50 0.38
C CYS A 33 -13.14 -22.69 -1.09
N ALA A 34 -12.22 -23.09 -1.98
CA ALA A 34 -12.52 -23.31 -3.39
C ALA A 34 -13.70 -24.29 -3.59
N HIS A 35 -14.62 -23.93 -4.51
CA HIS A 35 -15.79 -24.72 -4.84
C HIS A 35 -16.32 -24.35 -6.22
N GLU A 36 -17.00 -25.29 -6.92
CA GLU A 36 -17.58 -25.04 -8.23
C GLU A 36 -18.79 -24.08 -8.22
N ASP A 37 -19.59 -24.12 -7.13
CA ASP A 37 -20.67 -23.17 -6.88
C ASP A 37 -20.12 -21.95 -6.17
N VAL A 38 -20.33 -20.78 -6.77
CA VAL A 38 -19.85 -19.49 -6.26
C VAL A 38 -20.49 -19.11 -4.91
N ASN A 39 -21.72 -19.50 -4.66
CA ASN A 39 -22.40 -19.20 -3.38
C ASN A 39 -21.88 -20.06 -2.25
N VAL A 40 -21.57 -21.33 -2.53
CA VAL A 40 -20.92 -22.22 -1.55
C VAL A 40 -19.50 -21.73 -1.27
N CYS A 41 -18.75 -21.33 -2.29
CA CYS A 41 -17.44 -20.73 -2.13
C CYS A 41 -17.53 -19.46 -1.26
N ALA A 42 -18.43 -18.55 -1.55
CA ALA A 42 -18.69 -17.32 -0.79
C ALA A 42 -19.01 -17.61 0.70
N GLN A 43 -19.86 -18.61 0.97
CA GLN A 43 -20.20 -18.99 2.35
C GLN A 43 -18.99 -19.55 3.10
N LYS A 44 -18.18 -20.41 2.46
CA LYS A 44 -16.95 -20.94 3.06
C LYS A 44 -15.93 -19.82 3.39
N ILE A 45 -15.79 -18.84 2.48
CA ILE A 45 -14.94 -17.66 2.68
C ILE A 45 -15.42 -16.88 3.91
N TYR A 46 -16.70 -16.56 3.97
CA TYR A 46 -17.30 -15.86 5.10
C TYR A 46 -17.09 -16.59 6.42
N ASP A 47 -17.43 -17.90 6.48
CA ASP A 47 -17.32 -18.71 7.68
C ASP A 47 -15.86 -18.86 8.17
N LYS A 48 -14.90 -18.97 7.23
CA LYS A 48 -13.49 -19.08 7.59
C LYS A 48 -12.94 -17.79 8.16
N ILE A 49 -13.23 -16.67 7.50
CA ILE A 49 -12.74 -15.35 7.93
C ILE A 49 -13.33 -15.01 9.31
N THR A 50 -14.63 -15.11 9.50
CA THR A 50 -15.29 -14.79 10.77
C THR A 50 -14.77 -15.62 11.91
N ARG A 51 -14.57 -16.93 11.70
CA ARG A 51 -14.03 -17.85 12.72
C ARG A 51 -12.56 -17.52 13.08
N ARG A 52 -11.71 -17.20 12.08
CA ARG A 52 -10.27 -16.96 12.31
C ARG A 52 -9.98 -15.59 12.91
N ALA A 53 -10.74 -14.59 12.51
CA ALA A 53 -10.49 -13.20 12.90
C ALA A 53 -11.44 -12.67 14.00
N GLU A 54 -12.27 -13.52 14.63
CA GLU A 54 -13.27 -13.11 15.61
C GLU A 54 -12.71 -12.27 16.77
N ASN A 55 -11.47 -12.54 17.19
CA ASN A 55 -10.84 -11.87 18.32
C ASN A 55 -9.79 -10.81 17.90
N LEU A 56 -9.56 -10.58 16.61
CA LEU A 56 -8.50 -9.71 16.13
C LEU A 56 -8.63 -8.26 16.64
N VAL A 57 -9.82 -7.71 16.54
CA VAL A 57 -10.09 -6.31 16.97
C VAL A 57 -9.96 -6.19 18.48
N LYS A 58 -10.60 -7.09 19.22
CA LYS A 58 -10.55 -7.11 20.68
C LYS A 58 -9.11 -7.19 21.22
N VAL A 59 -8.31 -8.11 20.68
CA VAL A 59 -6.91 -8.28 21.09
C VAL A 59 -6.09 -7.03 20.73
N GLY A 60 -6.33 -6.42 19.56
CA GLY A 60 -5.70 -5.17 19.20
C GLY A 60 -6.00 -4.03 20.17
N GLU A 61 -7.26 -3.87 20.57
CA GLU A 61 -7.69 -2.85 21.55
C GLU A 61 -7.13 -3.10 22.95
N GLU A 62 -7.08 -4.36 23.40
CA GLU A 62 -6.46 -4.74 24.67
C GLU A 62 -4.96 -4.38 24.72
N ILE A 63 -4.21 -4.69 23.64
CA ILE A 63 -2.79 -4.36 23.55
C ILE A 63 -2.58 -2.86 23.50
N GLU A 64 -3.39 -2.13 22.71
CA GLU A 64 -3.34 -0.67 22.65
C GLU A 64 -3.53 -0.05 24.05
N TRP A 65 -4.52 -0.53 24.81
CA TRP A 65 -4.77 -0.06 26.16
C TRP A 65 -3.63 -0.39 27.14
N GLU A 66 -3.11 -1.62 27.11
CA GLU A 66 -2.05 -2.07 28.03
C GLU A 66 -0.70 -1.43 27.75
N PHE A 67 -0.34 -1.28 26.47
CA PHE A 67 0.97 -0.76 26.09
C PHE A 67 0.98 0.76 25.91
N GLY A 68 -0.20 1.37 25.79
CA GLY A 68 -0.36 2.80 25.52
C GLY A 68 0.12 3.20 24.13
N ILE A 69 0.23 2.25 23.20
CA ILE A 69 0.65 2.47 21.81
C ILE A 69 -0.57 2.38 20.91
N PRO A 70 -0.95 3.44 20.16
CA PRO A 70 -2.10 3.39 19.26
C PRO A 70 -1.95 2.29 18.20
N ILE A 71 -3.00 1.49 18.01
CA ILE A 71 -3.12 0.53 16.89
C ILE A 71 -4.25 1.03 15.98
N VAL A 72 -3.87 1.82 14.97
CA VAL A 72 -4.82 2.63 14.19
C VAL A 72 -5.78 1.77 13.37
N ASN A 73 -5.28 0.71 12.74
CA ASN A 73 -6.09 -0.20 11.93
C ASN A 73 -5.94 -1.65 12.39
N LYS A 74 -7.04 -2.40 12.28
CA LYS A 74 -7.07 -3.85 12.35
C LYS A 74 -7.56 -4.32 10.99
N ARG A 75 -6.80 -5.17 10.30
CA ARG A 75 -7.04 -5.56 8.90
C ARG A 75 -6.96 -7.06 8.71
N ILE A 76 -7.51 -7.52 7.60
CA ILE A 76 -7.38 -8.89 7.12
C ILE A 76 -6.80 -8.85 5.70
N SER A 77 -5.93 -9.79 5.37
CA SER A 77 -5.52 -10.09 4.01
C SER A 77 -5.79 -11.57 3.72
N VAL A 78 -6.28 -11.88 2.52
CA VAL A 78 -6.62 -13.25 2.15
C VAL A 78 -5.92 -13.68 0.87
N THR A 79 -5.88 -14.98 0.62
CA THR A 79 -5.40 -15.55 -0.64
C THR A 79 -6.05 -14.82 -1.83
N PRO A 80 -5.31 -14.47 -2.90
CA PRO A 80 -5.89 -13.84 -4.07
C PRO A 80 -7.14 -14.55 -4.58
N ILE A 81 -8.26 -13.85 -4.60
CA ILE A 81 -9.58 -14.42 -4.92
C ILE A 81 -9.62 -14.97 -6.34
N ALA A 82 -8.81 -14.47 -7.28
CA ALA A 82 -8.71 -15.04 -8.61
C ALA A 82 -8.26 -16.53 -8.57
N ILE A 83 -7.43 -16.91 -7.59
CA ILE A 83 -6.97 -18.29 -7.40
C ILE A 83 -8.09 -19.15 -6.80
N VAL A 84 -8.71 -18.67 -5.72
CA VAL A 84 -9.78 -19.39 -5.01
C VAL A 84 -11.00 -19.57 -5.89
N GLY A 85 -11.42 -18.50 -6.59
CA GLY A 85 -12.58 -18.48 -7.47
C GLY A 85 -12.39 -19.16 -8.82
N ASN A 86 -11.15 -19.55 -9.18
CA ASN A 86 -10.87 -20.16 -10.49
C ASN A 86 -11.63 -21.47 -10.76
N SER A 87 -12.05 -22.16 -9.69
CA SER A 87 -12.90 -23.35 -9.76
C SER A 87 -14.41 -23.05 -9.89
N CYS A 88 -14.83 -21.82 -9.64
CA CYS A 88 -16.24 -21.44 -9.68
C CYS A 88 -16.78 -21.41 -11.12
N HIS A 89 -17.97 -21.94 -11.32
CA HIS A 89 -18.72 -21.85 -12.58
C HIS A 89 -19.54 -20.56 -12.57
N THR A 90 -18.89 -19.43 -12.79
CA THR A 90 -19.51 -18.08 -12.77
C THR A 90 -18.79 -17.13 -13.73
N ASP A 91 -19.42 -16.05 -14.08
CA ASP A 91 -18.86 -14.95 -14.87
C ASP A 91 -18.62 -13.68 -14.01
N SER A 92 -18.85 -13.75 -12.67
CA SER A 92 -18.60 -12.63 -11.75
C SER A 92 -18.20 -13.11 -10.37
N TYR A 93 -17.19 -12.43 -9.78
CA TYR A 93 -16.74 -12.65 -8.39
C TYR A 93 -17.28 -11.60 -7.41
N VAL A 94 -18.22 -10.77 -7.82
CA VAL A 94 -18.90 -9.83 -6.91
C VAL A 94 -19.51 -10.54 -5.69
N PRO A 95 -20.14 -11.74 -5.79
CA PRO A 95 -20.61 -12.46 -4.60
C PRO A 95 -19.50 -12.80 -3.60
N LEU A 96 -18.28 -13.10 -4.07
CA LEU A 96 -17.13 -13.37 -3.21
C LEU A 96 -16.66 -12.08 -2.49
N ALA A 97 -16.63 -10.95 -3.20
CA ALA A 97 -16.31 -9.65 -2.59
C ALA A 97 -17.35 -9.26 -1.51
N VAL A 98 -18.64 -9.47 -1.77
CA VAL A 98 -19.71 -9.20 -0.81
C VAL A 98 -19.58 -10.08 0.43
N ALA A 99 -19.21 -11.35 0.27
CA ALA A 99 -18.95 -12.26 1.40
C ALA A 99 -17.75 -11.79 2.25
N MET A 100 -16.68 -11.33 1.60
CA MET A 100 -15.52 -10.73 2.29
C MET A 100 -15.91 -9.47 3.07
N ASP A 101 -16.68 -8.56 2.46
CA ASP A 101 -17.12 -7.32 3.09
C ASP A 101 -18.00 -7.58 4.32
N LYS A 102 -18.92 -8.54 4.19
CA LYS A 102 -19.79 -8.98 5.29
C LYS A 102 -18.95 -9.55 6.44
N ALA A 103 -17.98 -10.41 6.15
CA ALA A 103 -17.10 -10.97 7.17
C ALA A 103 -16.25 -9.88 7.83
N ALA A 104 -15.71 -8.93 7.05
CA ALA A 104 -14.94 -7.81 7.58
C ALA A 104 -15.78 -6.90 8.49
N LYS A 105 -17.04 -6.66 8.15
CA LYS A 105 -17.99 -5.91 8.97
C LYS A 105 -18.29 -6.64 10.29
N GLU A 106 -18.51 -7.94 10.25
CA GLU A 106 -18.77 -8.76 11.43
C GLU A 106 -17.58 -8.82 12.38
N CYS A 107 -16.36 -9.01 11.83
CA CYS A 107 -15.12 -8.97 12.62
C CYS A 107 -14.76 -7.57 13.13
N GLY A 108 -15.41 -6.51 12.63
CA GLY A 108 -15.13 -5.12 13.01
C GLY A 108 -13.84 -4.55 12.43
N VAL A 109 -13.18 -5.23 11.49
CA VAL A 109 -11.91 -4.76 10.89
C VAL A 109 -12.12 -3.58 9.95
N ASN A 110 -11.11 -2.74 9.79
CA ASN A 110 -11.19 -1.54 8.96
C ASN A 110 -11.20 -1.87 7.46
N PHE A 111 -10.34 -2.80 7.03
CA PHE A 111 -10.20 -3.20 5.63
C PHE A 111 -9.92 -4.70 5.51
N ILE A 112 -10.28 -5.26 4.35
CA ILE A 112 -9.93 -6.61 3.94
C ILE A 112 -9.36 -6.57 2.52
N GLY A 113 -8.11 -7.03 2.34
CA GLY A 113 -7.44 -7.17 1.07
C GLY A 113 -7.51 -8.61 0.55
N GLY A 114 -7.13 -8.79 -0.73
CA GLY A 114 -7.09 -10.10 -1.38
C GLY A 114 -8.14 -10.30 -2.48
N PHE A 115 -8.98 -9.31 -2.77
CA PHE A 115 -9.75 -9.33 -4.02
C PHE A 115 -8.81 -9.03 -5.19
N SER A 116 -7.91 -9.99 -5.46
CA SER A 116 -6.67 -9.76 -6.21
C SER A 116 -6.43 -10.82 -7.27
N ALA A 117 -5.62 -10.45 -8.30
CA ALA A 117 -5.13 -11.34 -9.36
C ALA A 117 -3.62 -11.15 -9.59
N LEU A 118 -2.91 -12.24 -9.88
CA LEU A 118 -1.46 -12.26 -10.14
C LEU A 118 -1.21 -12.62 -11.61
N VAL A 119 -1.15 -11.61 -12.48
CA VAL A 119 -1.18 -11.79 -13.94
C VAL A 119 0.11 -11.42 -14.66
N GLN A 120 1.24 -11.30 -13.94
CA GLN A 120 2.52 -10.88 -14.49
C GLN A 120 3.06 -11.81 -15.59
N LYS A 121 2.64 -13.06 -15.63
CA LYS A 121 3.03 -14.03 -16.69
C LYS A 121 1.93 -14.34 -17.72
N GLY A 122 0.72 -13.96 -17.42
CA GLY A 122 -0.48 -14.24 -18.23
C GLY A 122 -1.69 -14.40 -17.33
N CYS A 123 -2.87 -14.53 -17.91
CA CYS A 123 -4.12 -14.57 -17.19
C CYS A 123 -4.78 -15.95 -17.37
N THR A 124 -5.30 -16.50 -16.28
CA THR A 124 -6.28 -17.60 -16.28
C THR A 124 -7.68 -17.07 -16.55
N LYS A 125 -8.68 -17.97 -16.70
CA LYS A 125 -10.08 -17.57 -16.77
C LYS A 125 -10.50 -16.80 -15.52
N GLY A 126 -10.09 -17.28 -14.33
CA GLY A 126 -10.41 -16.65 -13.05
C GLY A 126 -9.84 -15.25 -12.90
N ASP A 127 -8.63 -15.01 -13.42
CA ASP A 127 -8.02 -13.67 -13.39
C ASP A 127 -8.83 -12.66 -14.22
N TRP A 128 -9.31 -13.07 -15.42
CA TRP A 128 -10.15 -12.20 -16.24
C TRP A 128 -11.48 -11.89 -15.57
N ILE A 129 -12.16 -12.90 -14.98
CA ILE A 129 -13.40 -12.72 -14.24
C ILE A 129 -13.19 -11.77 -13.06
N LEU A 130 -12.10 -11.94 -12.30
CA LEU A 130 -11.80 -11.05 -11.18
C LEU A 130 -11.63 -9.62 -11.64
N MET A 131 -10.78 -9.38 -12.65
CA MET A 131 -10.53 -8.03 -13.16
C MET A 131 -11.84 -7.37 -13.66
N ASP A 132 -12.68 -8.10 -14.40
CA ASP A 132 -13.98 -7.59 -14.87
C ASP A 132 -14.96 -7.32 -13.72
N SER A 133 -14.81 -8.01 -12.60
CA SER A 133 -15.65 -7.81 -11.40
C SER A 133 -15.24 -6.62 -10.54
N ILE A 134 -14.02 -6.06 -10.71
CA ILE A 134 -13.49 -5.00 -9.83
C ILE A 134 -14.42 -3.77 -9.73
N PRO A 135 -14.89 -3.16 -10.82
CA PRO A 135 -15.69 -1.93 -10.70
C PRO A 135 -16.95 -2.15 -9.85
N GLU A 136 -17.70 -3.21 -10.12
CA GLU A 136 -18.92 -3.52 -9.37
C GLU A 136 -18.61 -3.94 -7.93
N ALA A 137 -17.56 -4.71 -7.70
CA ALA A 137 -17.14 -5.09 -6.35
C ALA A 137 -16.76 -3.85 -5.52
N MET A 138 -16.00 -2.90 -6.08
CA MET A 138 -15.62 -1.67 -5.37
C MET A 138 -16.81 -0.77 -5.04
N LYS A 139 -17.84 -0.76 -5.89
CA LYS A 139 -19.10 -0.05 -5.62
C LYS A 139 -19.97 -0.75 -4.58
N ALA A 140 -20.04 -2.08 -4.65
CA ALA A 140 -20.92 -2.89 -3.78
C ALA A 140 -20.39 -3.10 -2.37
N THR A 141 -19.10 -2.79 -2.11
CA THR A 141 -18.42 -3.08 -0.84
C THR A 141 -17.76 -1.84 -0.25
N GLU A 142 -17.72 -1.78 1.08
CA GLU A 142 -17.11 -0.67 1.81
C GLU A 142 -15.65 -0.96 2.20
N ARG A 143 -15.36 -2.18 2.68
CA ARG A 143 -14.08 -2.55 3.31
C ARG A 143 -13.16 -3.37 2.42
N VAL A 144 -13.68 -3.89 1.31
CA VAL A 144 -12.89 -4.71 0.38
C VAL A 144 -11.93 -3.85 -0.42
N CYS A 145 -10.67 -4.29 -0.46
CA CYS A 145 -9.63 -3.69 -1.28
C CYS A 145 -9.15 -4.70 -2.33
N SER A 146 -8.77 -4.18 -3.49
CA SER A 146 -8.40 -4.96 -4.66
C SER A 146 -6.99 -4.63 -5.14
N SER A 147 -6.33 -5.63 -5.74
CA SER A 147 -5.08 -5.39 -6.45
C SER A 147 -4.87 -6.34 -7.62
N VAL A 148 -4.09 -5.88 -8.61
CA VAL A 148 -3.66 -6.69 -9.75
C VAL A 148 -2.16 -6.53 -9.96
N ASN A 149 -1.41 -7.64 -9.89
CA ASN A 149 0.04 -7.63 -10.13
C ASN A 149 0.32 -7.91 -11.61
N VAL A 150 0.67 -6.86 -12.37
CA VAL A 150 0.80 -6.92 -13.84
C VAL A 150 2.23 -7.17 -14.33
N GLY A 151 3.22 -7.06 -13.44
CA GLY A 151 4.62 -7.16 -13.82
C GLY A 151 5.51 -7.72 -12.71
N SER A 152 6.67 -8.21 -13.11
CA SER A 152 7.74 -8.54 -12.17
C SER A 152 9.11 -8.53 -12.85
N THR A 153 10.17 -8.39 -12.07
CA THR A 153 11.56 -8.48 -12.57
C THR A 153 11.80 -9.78 -13.32
N LYS A 154 11.21 -10.91 -12.86
CA LYS A 154 11.40 -12.23 -13.50
C LYS A 154 10.49 -12.49 -14.70
N ALA A 155 9.34 -11.83 -14.79
CA ALA A 155 8.34 -12.10 -15.83
C ALA A 155 8.30 -11.02 -16.93
N GLY A 156 8.77 -9.81 -16.65
CA GLY A 156 8.50 -8.64 -17.47
C GLY A 156 7.14 -8.03 -17.13
N ILE A 157 6.55 -7.31 -18.08
CA ILE A 157 5.27 -6.61 -17.90
C ILE A 157 4.24 -7.20 -18.87
N ASN A 158 3.08 -7.58 -18.34
CA ASN A 158 1.93 -8.03 -19.12
C ASN A 158 1.14 -6.82 -19.62
N MET A 159 1.42 -6.36 -20.85
CA MET A 159 0.81 -5.14 -21.41
C MET A 159 -0.68 -5.32 -21.73
N ASP A 160 -1.17 -6.54 -21.94
CA ASP A 160 -2.60 -6.78 -22.10
C ASP A 160 -3.35 -6.54 -20.78
N ALA A 161 -2.77 -6.98 -19.65
CA ALA A 161 -3.31 -6.70 -18.32
C ALA A 161 -3.20 -5.20 -17.98
N VAL A 162 -2.09 -4.55 -18.33
CA VAL A 162 -1.91 -3.09 -18.16
C VAL A 162 -3.00 -2.32 -18.89
N ALA A 163 -3.24 -2.61 -20.17
CA ALA A 163 -4.29 -1.98 -20.97
C ALA A 163 -5.70 -2.26 -20.40
N LYS A 164 -5.93 -3.44 -19.83
CA LYS A 164 -7.17 -3.79 -19.15
C LYS A 164 -7.36 -2.97 -17.88
N MET A 165 -6.30 -2.85 -17.05
CA MET A 165 -6.36 -2.14 -15.79
C MET A 165 -6.62 -0.64 -15.94
N GLY A 166 -6.06 0.02 -16.97
CA GLY A 166 -6.40 1.42 -17.25
C GLY A 166 -7.90 1.62 -17.52
N ARG A 167 -8.53 0.71 -18.27
CA ARG A 167 -9.99 0.74 -18.49
C ARG A 167 -10.78 0.46 -17.21
N ILE A 168 -10.33 -0.50 -16.41
CA ILE A 168 -10.98 -0.85 -15.13
C ILE A 168 -10.90 0.32 -14.15
N ILE A 169 -9.76 0.99 -14.02
CA ILE A 169 -9.62 2.17 -13.15
C ILE A 169 -10.57 3.28 -13.62
N LYS A 170 -10.63 3.55 -14.94
CA LYS A 170 -11.57 4.53 -15.49
C LYS A 170 -13.02 4.18 -15.18
N GLN A 171 -13.44 2.94 -15.42
CA GLN A 171 -14.75 2.43 -15.07
C GLN A 171 -15.05 2.53 -13.58
N THR A 172 -14.09 2.16 -12.72
CA THR A 172 -14.26 2.21 -11.27
C THR A 172 -14.46 3.65 -10.79
N ALA A 173 -13.72 4.62 -11.36
CA ALA A 173 -13.93 6.03 -11.08
C ALA A 173 -15.34 6.48 -11.49
N GLU A 174 -15.79 6.12 -12.68
CA GLU A 174 -17.11 6.48 -13.21
C GLU A 174 -18.27 5.89 -12.38
N ILE A 175 -18.19 4.61 -12.02
CA ILE A 175 -19.27 3.94 -11.26
C ILE A 175 -19.33 4.40 -9.79
N THR A 176 -18.26 4.98 -9.26
CA THR A 176 -18.16 5.56 -7.91
C THR A 176 -18.06 7.09 -7.93
N ALA A 177 -18.54 7.73 -8.98
CA ALA A 177 -18.49 9.18 -9.14
C ALA A 177 -19.26 9.95 -8.07
N ASP A 178 -20.30 9.34 -7.51
CA ASP A 178 -21.06 9.84 -6.35
C ASP A 178 -20.23 9.94 -5.04
N GLN A 179 -19.05 9.34 -5.04
CA GLN A 179 -18.08 9.35 -3.94
C GLN A 179 -16.69 9.82 -4.42
N ASP A 180 -16.64 10.77 -5.36
CA ASP A 180 -15.39 11.32 -5.91
C ASP A 180 -14.41 10.26 -6.47
N GLY A 181 -14.92 9.12 -6.95
CA GLY A 181 -14.08 8.03 -7.46
C GLY A 181 -13.41 7.19 -6.35
N LEU A 182 -13.92 7.18 -5.13
CA LEU A 182 -13.36 6.48 -3.95
C LEU A 182 -13.06 5.00 -4.20
N GLY A 183 -13.78 4.34 -5.12
CA GLY A 183 -13.47 2.97 -5.51
C GLY A 183 -12.03 2.79 -5.99
N CYS A 184 -11.44 3.81 -6.64
CA CYS A 184 -10.06 3.77 -7.10
C CYS A 184 -9.05 3.88 -5.95
N ALA A 185 -9.39 4.51 -4.82
CA ALA A 185 -8.55 4.55 -3.63
C ALA A 185 -8.39 3.16 -2.97
N LYS A 186 -9.30 2.22 -3.27
CA LYS A 186 -9.27 0.82 -2.81
C LYS A 186 -8.66 -0.14 -3.83
N LEU A 187 -8.17 0.36 -4.98
CA LEU A 187 -7.64 -0.44 -6.08
C LEU A 187 -6.17 -0.10 -6.35
N VAL A 188 -5.30 -1.10 -6.36
CA VAL A 188 -3.86 -0.94 -6.59
C VAL A 188 -3.40 -1.83 -7.74
N VAL A 189 -2.59 -1.28 -8.64
CA VAL A 189 -1.90 -2.08 -9.66
C VAL A 189 -0.43 -2.20 -9.28
N PHE A 190 0.07 -3.44 -9.17
CA PHE A 190 1.42 -3.73 -8.72
C PHE A 190 2.34 -4.24 -9.84
N ALA A 191 3.64 -3.99 -9.66
CA ALA A 191 4.72 -4.82 -10.17
C ALA A 191 5.59 -5.29 -9.00
N ASN A 192 6.05 -6.54 -9.02
CA ASN A 192 6.78 -7.18 -7.91
C ASN A 192 6.02 -7.10 -6.57
N ALA A 193 4.71 -7.36 -6.56
CA ALA A 193 3.93 -7.38 -5.33
C ALA A 193 4.54 -8.36 -4.31
N VAL A 194 4.62 -7.93 -3.05
CA VAL A 194 5.00 -8.78 -1.92
C VAL A 194 3.78 -9.50 -1.36
N GLU A 195 3.99 -10.68 -0.78
CA GLU A 195 2.93 -11.60 -0.39
C GLU A 195 2.52 -11.48 1.09
N ASP A 196 3.31 -10.72 1.86
CA ASP A 196 3.19 -10.54 3.32
C ASP A 196 2.88 -9.09 3.75
N ASN A 197 2.46 -8.24 2.82
CA ASN A 197 2.26 -6.80 3.05
C ASN A 197 1.09 -6.51 4.00
N PRO A 198 1.31 -5.88 5.18
CA PRO A 198 0.23 -5.51 6.08
C PRO A 198 -0.40 -4.13 5.80
N PHE A 199 0.25 -3.28 4.99
CA PHE A 199 -0.02 -1.85 4.94
C PHE A 199 -0.97 -1.42 3.82
N MET A 200 -0.71 -1.86 2.59
CA MET A 200 -1.40 -1.33 1.41
C MET A 200 -2.85 -1.78 1.35
N ALA A 201 -3.71 -0.94 0.79
CA ALA A 201 -5.09 -1.30 0.50
C ALA A 201 -5.19 -2.55 -0.39
N GLY A 202 -4.23 -2.76 -1.30
CA GLY A 202 -4.17 -3.93 -2.18
C GLY A 202 -3.39 -5.13 -1.62
N ALA A 203 -3.12 -5.20 -0.32
CA ALA A 203 -2.47 -6.34 0.31
C ALA A 203 -3.23 -7.66 0.08
N PHE A 204 -2.51 -8.76 -0.01
CA PHE A 204 -3.06 -10.10 -0.08
C PHE A 204 -2.16 -11.08 0.68
N HIS A 205 -2.70 -12.22 1.04
CA HIS A 205 -1.97 -13.31 1.68
C HIS A 205 -1.48 -14.29 0.61
N GLY A 206 -0.17 -14.44 0.47
CA GLY A 206 0.45 -15.26 -0.57
C GLY A 206 0.14 -16.75 -0.42
N VAL A 207 0.23 -17.48 -1.53
CA VAL A 207 0.00 -18.94 -1.51
C VAL A 207 1.14 -19.71 -0.85
N GLY A 208 2.30 -19.07 -0.67
CA GLY A 208 3.45 -19.63 0.03
C GLY A 208 3.46 -19.36 1.53
N GLU A 209 2.54 -18.53 2.01
CA GLU A 209 2.43 -18.13 3.40
C GLU A 209 1.70 -19.20 4.24
N PRO A 210 1.82 -19.17 5.60
CA PRO A 210 1.12 -20.09 6.49
C PRO A 210 -0.40 -20.03 6.34
N GLU A 211 -1.10 -21.03 6.93
CA GLU A 211 -2.58 -21.06 6.94
C GLU A 211 -3.19 -19.80 7.55
N VAL A 212 -2.59 -19.29 8.62
CA VAL A 212 -2.91 -18.01 9.26
C VAL A 212 -1.65 -17.44 9.86
N GLU A 213 -1.45 -16.15 9.74
CA GLU A 213 -0.35 -15.41 10.40
C GLU A 213 -0.76 -13.99 10.74
N LEU A 214 0.01 -13.34 11.59
CA LEU A 214 -0.19 -11.94 11.95
C LEU A 214 1.01 -11.10 11.52
N ASN A 215 0.77 -10.10 10.70
CA ASN A 215 1.75 -9.13 10.24
C ASN A 215 1.46 -7.75 10.85
N VAL A 216 2.52 -7.01 11.17
CA VAL A 216 2.40 -5.68 11.79
C VAL A 216 3.02 -4.62 10.92
N GLY A 217 2.28 -3.56 10.67
CA GLY A 217 2.80 -2.35 10.06
C GLY A 217 3.00 -1.26 11.11
N VAL A 218 4.23 -0.76 11.25
CA VAL A 218 4.55 0.34 12.15
C VAL A 218 4.98 1.56 11.37
N SER A 219 4.54 2.75 11.82
CA SER A 219 4.84 4.02 11.16
C SER A 219 5.32 5.06 12.16
N GLY A 220 5.97 6.09 11.65
CA GLY A 220 6.47 7.19 12.48
C GLY A 220 7.26 8.23 11.70
N PRO A 221 6.69 8.82 10.62
CA PRO A 221 7.31 9.97 9.95
C PRO A 221 7.59 11.10 10.92
N GLY A 222 6.66 11.39 11.82
CA GLY A 222 6.81 12.42 12.85
C GLY A 222 8.01 12.18 13.76
N VAL A 223 8.27 10.93 14.17
CA VAL A 223 9.43 10.59 15.01
C VAL A 223 10.74 10.87 14.27
N VAL A 224 10.82 10.47 12.98
CA VAL A 224 12.00 10.75 12.15
C VAL A 224 12.17 12.25 11.92
N TYR A 225 11.09 12.97 11.63
CA TYR A 225 11.12 14.42 11.47
C TYR A 225 11.66 15.14 12.72
N HIS A 226 11.18 14.78 13.91
CA HIS A 226 11.66 15.36 15.15
C HIS A 226 13.13 15.00 15.44
N ALA A 227 13.53 13.77 15.15
CA ALA A 227 14.93 13.37 15.32
C ALA A 227 15.86 14.20 14.42
N LEU A 228 15.47 14.50 13.17
CA LEU A 228 16.28 15.30 12.25
C LEU A 228 16.43 16.76 12.67
N LYS A 229 15.46 17.34 13.35
CA LYS A 229 15.61 18.71 13.92
C LYS A 229 16.83 18.83 14.83
N SER A 230 17.19 17.77 15.56
CA SER A 230 18.34 17.76 16.45
C SER A 230 19.70 17.76 15.72
N VAL A 231 19.72 17.40 14.43
CA VAL A 231 20.90 17.32 13.58
C VAL A 231 20.84 18.24 12.36
N LYS A 232 20.02 19.28 12.45
CA LYS A 232 19.83 20.26 11.37
C LYS A 232 21.18 20.85 10.93
N GLY A 233 21.43 20.85 9.60
CA GLY A 233 22.67 21.37 9.04
C GLY A 233 23.91 20.50 9.24
N GLN A 234 23.79 19.32 9.87
CA GLN A 234 24.87 18.36 9.97
C GLN A 234 25.10 17.62 8.65
N PRO A 235 26.30 17.04 8.42
CA PRO A 235 26.59 16.23 7.24
C PRO A 235 25.62 15.04 7.07
N PHE A 236 25.42 14.57 5.82
CA PHE A 236 24.46 13.51 5.51
C PHE A 236 24.77 12.15 6.16
N ASP A 237 25.99 11.85 6.50
CA ASP A 237 26.36 10.65 7.27
C ASP A 237 25.78 10.71 8.70
N VAL A 238 25.77 11.87 9.34
CA VAL A 238 25.13 12.10 10.64
C VAL A 238 23.61 11.99 10.51
N VAL A 239 23.04 12.56 9.47
CA VAL A 239 21.59 12.45 9.15
C VAL A 239 21.20 10.99 8.97
N ALA A 240 21.93 10.24 8.15
CA ALA A 240 21.64 8.81 7.88
C ALA A 240 21.74 7.96 9.15
N GLU A 241 22.75 8.19 9.99
CA GLU A 241 22.91 7.46 11.26
C GLU A 241 21.79 7.78 12.25
N THR A 242 21.30 9.03 12.27
CA THR A 242 20.17 9.45 13.10
C THR A 242 18.88 8.76 12.65
N ILE A 243 18.59 8.76 11.34
CA ILE A 243 17.42 8.05 10.79
C ILE A 243 17.49 6.56 11.12
N LYS A 244 18.63 5.92 10.90
CA LYS A 244 18.83 4.49 11.17
C LYS A 244 18.56 4.13 12.64
N LYS A 245 19.07 4.93 13.59
CA LYS A 245 18.81 4.72 15.03
C LYS A 245 17.34 4.90 15.39
N THR A 246 16.69 5.89 14.81
CA THR A 246 15.26 6.15 15.00
C THR A 246 14.43 5.01 14.45
N ALA A 247 14.70 4.58 13.22
CA ALA A 247 14.03 3.45 12.57
C ALA A 247 14.18 2.14 13.38
N PHE A 248 15.36 1.89 13.94
CA PHE A 248 15.58 0.76 14.84
C PHE A 248 14.61 0.76 16.03
N ARG A 249 14.43 1.90 16.69
CA ARG A 249 13.52 2.04 17.84
C ARG A 249 12.07 1.83 17.45
N ILE A 250 11.62 2.44 16.35
CA ILE A 250 10.26 2.30 15.82
C ILE A 250 9.97 0.82 15.51
N THR A 251 10.87 0.12 14.82
CA THR A 251 10.71 -1.30 14.47
C THR A 251 10.59 -2.19 15.71
N ARG A 252 11.38 -1.92 16.76
CA ARG A 252 11.30 -2.67 18.03
C ARG A 252 9.92 -2.57 18.68
N MET A 253 9.24 -1.43 18.58
CA MET A 253 7.87 -1.27 19.08
C MET A 253 6.90 -2.14 18.29
N GLY A 254 6.99 -2.15 16.95
CA GLY A 254 6.18 -3.03 16.10
C GLY A 254 6.37 -4.50 16.42
N GLN A 255 7.61 -4.94 16.65
CA GLN A 255 7.90 -6.33 17.00
C GLN A 255 7.29 -6.73 18.36
N ILE A 256 7.35 -5.86 19.36
CA ILE A 256 6.76 -6.15 20.68
C ILE A 256 5.25 -6.36 20.54
N VAL A 257 4.57 -5.49 19.81
CA VAL A 257 3.13 -5.60 19.57
C VAL A 257 2.80 -6.86 18.75
N GLY A 258 3.57 -7.15 17.71
CA GLY A 258 3.35 -8.34 16.86
C GLY A 258 3.49 -9.65 17.60
N VAL A 259 4.55 -9.81 18.39
CA VAL A 259 4.78 -11.00 19.21
C VAL A 259 3.65 -11.20 20.22
N GLU A 260 3.23 -10.13 20.91
CA GLU A 260 2.16 -10.24 21.92
C GLU A 260 0.80 -10.49 21.26
N ALA A 261 0.49 -9.87 20.15
CA ALA A 261 -0.76 -10.10 19.44
C ALA A 261 -0.84 -11.53 18.88
N GLY A 262 0.24 -12.04 18.27
CA GLY A 262 0.32 -13.43 17.81
C GLY A 262 0.11 -14.43 18.97
N ARG A 263 0.74 -14.19 20.12
CA ARG A 263 0.57 -15.01 21.33
C ARG A 263 -0.88 -15.03 21.83
N ARG A 264 -1.57 -13.87 21.87
CA ARG A 264 -2.97 -13.78 22.35
C ARG A 264 -3.96 -14.40 21.38
N LEU A 265 -3.68 -14.29 20.09
CA LEU A 265 -4.52 -14.84 19.02
C LEU A 265 -4.22 -16.32 18.71
N ASP A 266 -3.16 -16.88 19.30
CA ASP A 266 -2.66 -18.23 19.01
C ASP A 266 -2.36 -18.42 17.50
N VAL A 267 -1.70 -17.43 16.88
CA VAL A 267 -1.26 -17.46 15.48
C VAL A 267 0.21 -17.09 15.38
N PRO A 268 0.95 -17.62 14.40
CA PRO A 268 2.34 -17.22 14.15
C PRO A 268 2.44 -15.71 13.93
N PHE A 269 3.48 -15.11 14.49
CA PHE A 269 3.89 -13.77 14.12
C PHE A 269 4.77 -13.84 12.87
N GLY A 270 4.33 -13.24 11.78
CA GLY A 270 5.02 -13.19 10.49
C GLY A 270 6.08 -12.09 10.46
N ILE A 271 5.69 -10.89 10.04
CA ILE A 271 6.65 -9.80 9.83
C ILE A 271 6.27 -8.47 10.50
N VAL A 272 7.31 -7.63 10.68
CA VAL A 272 7.16 -6.19 10.91
C VAL A 272 7.51 -5.45 9.63
N ASP A 273 6.58 -4.69 9.13
CA ASP A 273 6.80 -3.71 8.08
C ASP A 273 7.02 -2.32 8.71
N LEU A 274 8.25 -1.80 8.61
CA LEU A 274 8.53 -0.42 8.96
C LEU A 274 8.38 0.45 7.71
N SER A 275 7.21 0.98 7.51
CA SER A 275 6.94 1.94 6.44
C SER A 275 6.63 3.31 7.03
N LEU A 276 7.43 4.31 6.67
CA LEU A 276 7.11 5.70 6.97
C LEU A 276 5.92 6.11 6.08
N ALA A 277 4.72 5.74 6.54
CA ALA A 277 3.46 6.03 5.89
C ALA A 277 2.84 7.26 6.59
N PRO A 278 2.82 8.42 5.93
CA PRO A 278 2.32 9.65 6.53
C PRO A 278 0.82 9.61 6.77
N THR A 279 0.34 10.60 7.52
CA THR A 279 -1.09 10.94 7.62
C THR A 279 -1.29 12.41 7.25
N PRO A 280 -2.54 12.85 6.98
CA PRO A 280 -2.82 14.27 6.74
C PRO A 280 -2.55 15.16 7.95
N ALA A 281 -2.21 14.60 9.11
CA ALA A 281 -1.91 15.35 10.32
C ALA A 281 -0.61 16.14 10.20
N VAL A 282 -0.62 17.39 10.66
CA VAL A 282 0.58 18.23 10.71
C VAL A 282 1.66 17.58 11.59
N GLY A 283 2.86 17.48 11.05
CA GLY A 283 4.00 16.86 11.73
C GLY A 283 4.20 15.38 11.47
N ASP A 284 3.33 14.73 10.68
CA ASP A 284 3.44 13.33 10.26
C ASP A 284 3.60 13.23 8.73
N SER A 285 4.64 13.85 8.18
CA SER A 285 4.86 14.02 6.75
C SER A 285 6.25 13.57 6.33
N VAL A 286 6.31 12.73 5.28
CA VAL A 286 7.57 12.35 4.62
C VAL A 286 8.15 13.53 3.84
N ALA A 287 7.32 14.35 3.19
CA ALA A 287 7.79 15.55 2.51
C ALA A 287 8.54 16.48 3.48
N ARG A 288 8.02 16.69 4.69
CA ARG A 288 8.68 17.52 5.70
C ARG A 288 10.00 16.92 6.21
N ILE A 289 10.14 15.61 6.23
CA ILE A 289 11.44 14.96 6.50
C ILE A 289 12.46 15.35 5.42
N LEU A 290 12.05 15.31 4.14
CA LEU A 290 12.94 15.65 3.02
C LEU A 290 13.31 17.15 3.03
N GLU A 291 12.38 18.02 3.40
CA GLU A 291 12.61 19.46 3.56
C GLU A 291 13.55 19.76 4.75
N GLU A 292 13.43 19.04 5.87
CA GLU A 292 14.36 19.19 7.01
C GLU A 292 15.81 18.78 6.66
N MET A 293 16.00 17.95 5.59
CA MET A 293 17.32 17.67 5.03
C MET A 293 17.92 18.84 4.23
N GLY A 294 17.22 19.96 4.10
CA GLY A 294 17.70 21.18 3.46
C GLY A 294 17.05 21.50 2.11
N LEU A 295 15.96 20.82 1.75
CA LEU A 295 15.16 21.19 0.56
C LEU A 295 14.15 22.26 0.95
N GLU A 296 13.99 23.29 0.11
CA GLU A 296 13.02 24.36 0.36
C GLU A 296 11.58 23.84 0.23
N VAL A 297 11.31 23.05 -0.83
CA VAL A 297 10.03 22.40 -1.10
C VAL A 297 10.30 20.99 -1.63
N CYS A 298 9.55 20.01 -1.15
CA CYS A 298 9.57 18.66 -1.69
C CYS A 298 9.19 18.67 -3.18
N GLY A 299 9.93 17.95 -4.01
CA GLY A 299 9.78 17.98 -5.47
C GLY A 299 10.90 18.75 -6.18
N THR A 300 11.57 19.69 -5.51
CA THR A 300 12.73 20.38 -6.11
C THR A 300 13.90 19.41 -6.40
N HIS A 301 14.89 19.86 -7.19
CA HIS A 301 16.09 19.07 -7.45
C HIS A 301 16.79 18.71 -6.14
N GLY A 302 17.21 17.45 -5.99
CA GLY A 302 17.74 16.88 -4.75
C GLY A 302 16.74 15.99 -4.01
N THR A 303 15.42 16.13 -4.23
CA THR A 303 14.39 15.33 -3.53
C THR A 303 14.59 13.82 -3.70
N THR A 304 14.86 13.35 -4.92
CA THR A 304 15.11 11.93 -5.19
C THR A 304 16.35 11.41 -4.43
N ALA A 305 17.42 12.22 -4.33
CA ALA A 305 18.62 11.85 -3.57
C ALA A 305 18.35 11.80 -2.05
N ALA A 306 17.62 12.79 -1.52
CA ALA A 306 17.23 12.81 -0.11
C ALA A 306 16.32 11.61 0.23
N LEU A 307 15.37 11.27 -0.65
CA LEU A 307 14.49 10.10 -0.48
C LEU A 307 15.28 8.79 -0.54
N ALA A 308 16.28 8.68 -1.41
CA ALA A 308 17.15 7.51 -1.48
C ALA A 308 17.90 7.29 -0.15
N LEU A 309 18.45 8.34 0.43
CA LEU A 309 19.10 8.31 1.74
C LEU A 309 18.10 7.91 2.83
N LEU A 310 16.93 8.54 2.86
CA LEU A 310 15.87 8.23 3.84
C LEU A 310 15.48 6.74 3.78
N ASN A 311 15.14 6.27 2.58
CA ASN A 311 14.65 4.90 2.38
C ASN A 311 15.71 3.85 2.77
N ASP A 312 16.96 4.05 2.39
CA ASP A 312 18.07 3.16 2.73
C ASP A 312 18.34 3.14 4.25
N ALA A 313 18.38 4.30 4.90
CA ALA A 313 18.63 4.41 6.33
C ALA A 313 17.49 3.78 7.15
N VAL A 314 16.23 3.94 6.74
CA VAL A 314 15.07 3.30 7.36
C VAL A 314 15.18 1.78 7.26
N LYS A 315 15.45 1.23 6.07
CA LYS A 315 15.63 -0.22 5.88
C LYS A 315 16.76 -0.79 6.73
N LYS A 316 17.89 -0.11 6.77
CA LYS A 316 19.04 -0.52 7.62
C LYS A 316 18.67 -0.56 9.09
N GLY A 317 17.93 0.44 9.58
CA GLY A 317 17.45 0.47 10.97
C GLY A 317 16.48 -0.68 11.27
N GLY A 318 15.54 -0.96 10.38
CA GLY A 318 14.60 -2.05 10.50
C GLY A 318 15.28 -3.41 10.60
N VAL A 319 16.12 -3.76 9.62
CA VAL A 319 16.87 -5.04 9.60
C VAL A 319 17.75 -5.25 10.83
N MET A 320 18.30 -4.18 11.40
CA MET A 320 19.08 -4.27 12.64
C MET A 320 18.20 -4.50 13.88
N ALA A 321 16.93 -4.13 13.83
CA ALA A 321 16.01 -4.21 14.96
C ALA A 321 15.31 -5.57 15.09
N SER A 322 15.05 -6.24 13.97
CA SER A 322 14.27 -7.47 13.92
C SER A 322 14.72 -8.37 12.76
N ASN A 323 14.67 -9.68 12.98
CA ASN A 323 14.80 -10.69 11.93
C ASN A 323 13.47 -11.02 11.23
N HIS A 324 12.39 -10.38 11.65
CA HIS A 324 11.04 -10.48 11.08
C HIS A 324 10.70 -9.29 10.16
N VAL A 325 11.68 -8.60 9.60
CA VAL A 325 11.42 -7.48 8.69
C VAL A 325 10.96 -8.00 7.34
N GLY A 326 9.82 -7.49 6.86
CA GLY A 326 9.21 -7.88 5.60
C GLY A 326 8.33 -6.78 5.01
N GLY A 327 7.36 -7.16 4.20
CA GLY A 327 6.45 -6.24 3.55
C GLY A 327 7.15 -5.28 2.60
N LEU A 328 6.77 -4.02 2.65
CA LEU A 328 7.33 -2.96 1.79
C LEU A 328 8.50 -2.23 2.43
N SER A 329 8.50 -2.07 3.72
CA SER A 329 9.50 -1.38 4.57
C SER A 329 10.26 -0.24 3.89
N GLY A 330 10.13 0.98 4.39
CA GLY A 330 10.83 2.15 3.84
C GLY A 330 9.99 3.42 3.87
N ALA A 331 10.18 4.32 2.91
CA ALA A 331 9.46 5.59 2.84
C ALA A 331 8.34 5.53 1.78
N PHE A 332 7.12 5.87 2.18
CA PHE A 332 5.95 6.04 1.32
C PHE A 332 5.82 7.50 0.89
N ILE A 333 5.26 7.71 -0.29
CA ILE A 333 5.06 9.04 -0.87
C ILE A 333 3.63 9.24 -1.39
N PRO A 334 2.58 8.90 -0.61
CA PRO A 334 1.20 9.14 -1.04
C PRO A 334 0.92 10.64 -1.08
N VAL A 335 0.26 11.12 -2.14
CA VAL A 335 0.02 12.57 -2.26
C VAL A 335 -1.12 13.01 -1.35
N SER A 336 -2.24 12.27 -1.26
CA SER A 336 -3.38 12.71 -0.46
C SER A 336 -3.21 12.54 1.06
N GLU A 337 -2.31 11.66 1.47
CA GLU A 337 -2.11 11.28 2.88
C GLU A 337 -0.95 12.04 3.56
N ASP A 338 -0.29 12.98 2.85
CA ASP A 338 0.89 13.72 3.32
C ASP A 338 0.69 15.23 3.12
N GLU A 339 0.58 16.00 4.20
CA GLU A 339 0.31 17.44 4.12
C GLU A 339 1.40 18.21 3.35
N GLY A 340 2.65 17.75 3.42
CA GLY A 340 3.76 18.36 2.69
C GLY A 340 3.75 17.97 1.20
N MET A 341 3.35 16.74 0.84
CA MET A 341 3.17 16.33 -0.57
C MET A 341 2.01 17.09 -1.20
N ILE A 342 0.88 17.23 -0.48
CA ILE A 342 -0.26 18.04 -0.92
C ILE A 342 0.20 19.47 -1.23
N ALA A 343 0.87 20.13 -0.29
CA ALA A 343 1.35 21.51 -0.46
C ALA A 343 2.34 21.64 -1.63
N ALA A 344 3.25 20.68 -1.78
CA ALA A 344 4.23 20.66 -2.86
C ALA A 344 3.58 20.45 -4.25
N ALA A 345 2.54 19.63 -4.34
CA ALA A 345 1.77 19.42 -5.56
C ALA A 345 0.93 20.68 -5.91
N GLU A 346 0.28 21.31 -4.92
CA GLU A 346 -0.51 22.54 -5.12
C GLU A 346 0.34 23.71 -5.62
N CYS A 347 1.56 23.87 -5.13
CA CYS A 347 2.46 24.92 -5.63
C CYS A 347 3.16 24.55 -6.95
N GLY A 348 2.90 23.35 -7.49
CA GLY A 348 3.40 22.90 -8.80
C GLY A 348 4.89 22.49 -8.81
N VAL A 349 5.54 22.38 -7.65
CA VAL A 349 6.94 21.91 -7.55
C VAL A 349 7.01 20.38 -7.60
N LEU A 350 6.05 19.70 -7.01
CA LEU A 350 5.90 18.25 -7.09
C LEU A 350 4.99 17.89 -8.27
N THR A 351 5.58 17.41 -9.35
CA THR A 351 4.86 16.96 -10.56
C THR A 351 4.77 15.44 -10.61
N LEU A 352 3.94 14.89 -11.51
CA LEU A 352 3.83 13.46 -11.73
C LEU A 352 5.16 12.86 -12.18
N ASP A 353 5.86 13.48 -13.14
CA ASP A 353 7.20 13.04 -13.59
C ASP A 353 8.21 13.02 -12.44
N LYS A 354 8.10 13.99 -11.52
CA LYS A 354 8.97 14.01 -10.34
C LYS A 354 8.64 12.89 -9.38
N LEU A 355 7.37 12.58 -9.18
CA LEU A 355 6.94 11.43 -8.39
C LEU A 355 7.44 10.11 -9.00
N GLU A 356 7.31 9.91 -10.32
CA GLU A 356 7.86 8.74 -11.02
C GLU A 356 9.37 8.60 -10.79
N ALA A 357 10.14 9.70 -10.90
CA ALA A 357 11.56 9.66 -10.56
C ALA A 357 11.82 9.29 -9.08
N MET A 358 10.97 9.73 -8.16
CA MET A 358 11.06 9.39 -6.74
C MET A 358 10.70 7.93 -6.48
N THR A 359 9.80 7.33 -7.27
CA THR A 359 9.42 5.91 -7.12
C THR A 359 10.56 4.95 -7.45
N CYS A 360 11.60 5.38 -8.17
CA CYS A 360 12.81 4.59 -8.34
C CYS A 360 13.49 4.25 -7.00
N VAL A 361 13.31 5.07 -5.97
CA VAL A 361 14.03 4.99 -4.68
C VAL A 361 13.12 4.93 -3.46
N CYS A 362 11.80 5.10 -3.59
CA CYS A 362 10.84 4.90 -2.51
C CYS A 362 10.55 3.40 -2.28
N SER A 363 9.69 3.06 -1.34
CA SER A 363 9.34 1.66 -1.07
C SER A 363 8.04 1.19 -1.73
N VAL A 364 7.22 2.07 -2.28
CA VAL A 364 5.89 1.72 -2.83
C VAL A 364 5.74 2.04 -4.31
N GLY A 365 5.68 3.28 -4.72
CA GLY A 365 5.34 3.70 -6.07
C GLY A 365 4.48 4.97 -6.07
N LEU A 366 3.73 5.20 -7.15
CA LEU A 366 2.72 6.26 -7.24
C LEU A 366 1.52 5.89 -6.37
N ASP A 367 1.28 6.69 -5.36
CA ASP A 367 0.25 6.39 -4.38
C ASP A 367 -0.68 7.56 -4.14
N MET A 368 -2.00 7.30 -4.19
CA MET A 368 -3.06 8.28 -3.94
C MET A 368 -2.96 9.53 -4.83
N ILE A 369 -2.80 9.32 -6.13
CA ILE A 369 -2.64 10.38 -7.13
C ILE A 369 -4.00 10.69 -7.76
N ALA A 370 -4.56 11.86 -7.50
CA ALA A 370 -5.73 12.34 -8.21
C ALA A 370 -5.32 12.99 -9.54
N VAL A 371 -6.01 12.61 -10.63
CA VAL A 371 -5.83 13.14 -11.98
C VAL A 371 -7.17 13.62 -12.54
N PRO A 372 -7.19 14.46 -13.61
CA PRO A 372 -8.43 14.92 -14.22
C PRO A 372 -9.38 13.78 -14.56
N GLY A 373 -10.67 13.98 -14.33
CA GLY A 373 -11.68 12.96 -14.55
C GLY A 373 -11.84 12.52 -16.01
N ASP A 374 -11.39 13.35 -16.95
CA ASP A 374 -11.37 13.04 -18.39
C ASP A 374 -10.09 12.34 -18.87
N THR A 375 -9.11 12.12 -17.98
CA THR A 375 -7.88 11.37 -18.30
C THR A 375 -8.24 10.04 -18.98
N SER A 376 -7.62 9.77 -20.14
CA SER A 376 -7.93 8.59 -20.93
C SER A 376 -7.47 7.30 -20.26
N ALA A 377 -8.16 6.19 -20.52
CA ALA A 377 -7.74 4.87 -20.06
C ALA A 377 -6.36 4.49 -20.57
N ASP A 378 -5.98 4.94 -21.77
CA ASP A 378 -4.65 4.68 -22.33
C ASP A 378 -3.56 5.46 -21.60
N THR A 379 -3.81 6.71 -21.19
CA THR A 379 -2.89 7.49 -20.35
C THR A 379 -2.69 6.82 -18.99
N ILE A 380 -3.77 6.38 -18.33
CA ILE A 380 -3.68 5.63 -17.08
C ILE A 380 -2.85 4.34 -17.27
N SER A 381 -3.09 3.62 -18.37
CA SER A 381 -2.33 2.42 -18.72
C SER A 381 -0.85 2.70 -18.93
N ALA A 382 -0.50 3.84 -19.53
CA ALA A 382 0.90 4.22 -19.77
C ALA A 382 1.60 4.52 -18.44
N ILE A 383 0.98 5.25 -17.52
CA ILE A 383 1.50 5.50 -16.17
C ILE A 383 1.73 4.16 -15.42
N ILE A 384 0.80 3.21 -15.53
CA ILE A 384 0.98 1.86 -14.97
C ILE A 384 2.19 1.15 -15.61
N ALA A 385 2.37 1.28 -16.92
CA ALA A 385 3.50 0.67 -17.63
C ALA A 385 4.84 1.25 -17.18
N ASP A 386 4.93 2.58 -17.00
CA ASP A 386 6.14 3.27 -16.56
C ASP A 386 6.52 2.84 -15.14
N GLU A 387 5.56 2.83 -14.20
CA GLU A 387 5.79 2.34 -12.85
C GLU A 387 6.18 0.86 -12.80
N ALA A 388 5.53 0.03 -13.61
CA ALA A 388 5.90 -1.38 -13.72
C ALA A 388 7.32 -1.56 -14.28
N ALA A 389 7.74 -0.71 -15.22
CA ALA A 389 9.11 -0.71 -15.76
C ALA A 389 10.13 -0.29 -14.69
N ILE A 390 9.84 0.75 -13.90
CA ILE A 390 10.66 1.18 -12.77
C ILE A 390 10.82 0.03 -11.77
N GLY A 391 9.74 -0.61 -11.36
CA GLY A 391 9.76 -1.74 -10.44
C GLY A 391 10.55 -2.93 -10.99
N MET A 392 10.30 -3.29 -12.24
CA MET A 392 10.94 -4.40 -12.92
C MET A 392 12.47 -4.23 -13.02
N VAL A 393 12.93 -3.05 -13.46
CA VAL A 393 14.36 -2.77 -13.65
C VAL A 393 15.11 -2.66 -12.33
N ASN A 394 14.50 -2.06 -11.31
CA ASN A 394 15.11 -1.86 -10.01
C ASN A 394 14.92 -3.04 -9.04
N SER A 395 14.24 -4.11 -9.46
CA SER A 395 13.95 -5.29 -8.60
C SER A 395 13.27 -4.89 -7.29
N LYS A 396 12.32 -3.95 -7.37
CA LYS A 396 11.55 -3.46 -6.23
C LYS A 396 10.05 -3.52 -6.52
N THR A 397 9.24 -3.54 -5.48
CA THR A 397 7.80 -3.34 -5.63
C THR A 397 7.50 -1.92 -6.09
N THR A 398 6.65 -1.78 -7.10
CA THR A 398 5.97 -0.53 -7.43
C THR A 398 4.48 -0.76 -7.45
N ALA A 399 3.75 0.24 -6.97
CA ALA A 399 2.30 0.28 -6.93
C ALA A 399 1.80 1.52 -7.67
N VAL A 400 0.63 1.42 -8.27
CA VAL A 400 -0.08 2.54 -8.87
C VAL A 400 -1.48 2.59 -8.28
N ARG A 401 -1.77 3.67 -7.56
CA ARG A 401 -3.08 4.00 -7.02
C ARG A 401 -3.48 5.37 -7.53
N ILE A 402 -4.08 5.39 -8.74
CA ILE A 402 -4.53 6.58 -9.45
C ILE A 402 -6.03 6.72 -9.33
N ILE A 403 -6.48 7.93 -9.10
CA ILE A 403 -7.88 8.31 -8.89
C ILE A 403 -8.27 9.34 -9.97
N PRO A 404 -8.80 8.90 -11.12
CA PRO A 404 -9.43 9.83 -12.06
C PRO A 404 -10.64 10.47 -11.37
N ALA A 405 -10.60 11.79 -11.16
CA ALA A 405 -11.60 12.51 -10.36
C ALA A 405 -12.79 12.94 -11.23
N PRO A 406 -13.95 12.24 -11.20
CA PRO A 406 -15.05 12.53 -12.11
C PRO A 406 -15.54 13.97 -11.99
N GLY A 407 -15.60 14.69 -13.13
CA GLY A 407 -16.07 16.08 -13.20
C GLY A 407 -15.10 17.12 -12.66
N LYS A 408 -13.87 16.72 -12.26
CA LYS A 408 -12.84 17.61 -11.73
C LYS A 408 -11.69 17.77 -12.71
N SER A 409 -11.00 18.90 -12.61
CA SER A 409 -9.88 19.31 -13.45
C SER A 409 -8.69 19.74 -12.61
N VAL A 410 -7.54 19.98 -13.24
CA VAL A 410 -6.33 20.48 -12.56
C VAL A 410 -6.64 21.74 -11.75
N GLY A 411 -6.22 21.75 -10.48
CA GLY A 411 -6.48 22.80 -9.52
C GLY A 411 -7.67 22.53 -8.59
N ASP A 412 -8.55 21.57 -8.92
CA ASP A 412 -9.57 21.08 -8.01
C ASP A 412 -8.98 20.14 -6.95
N ARG A 413 -9.79 19.76 -5.97
CA ARG A 413 -9.41 18.77 -4.93
C ARG A 413 -10.43 17.64 -4.88
N VAL A 414 -9.92 16.45 -4.53
CA VAL A 414 -10.72 15.24 -4.22
C VAL A 414 -10.71 15.04 -2.73
N GLU A 415 -11.88 14.87 -2.12
CA GLU A 415 -12.02 14.59 -0.69
C GLU A 415 -12.26 13.10 -0.48
N LEU A 416 -11.28 12.40 0.09
CA LEU A 416 -11.33 10.95 0.30
C LEU A 416 -11.68 10.58 1.75
N GLY A 417 -11.53 11.55 2.65
CA GLY A 417 -11.91 11.45 4.06
C GLY A 417 -10.97 10.60 4.93
N GLY A 418 -11.08 10.79 6.24
CA GLY A 418 -10.32 10.02 7.23
C GLY A 418 -8.80 10.06 7.00
N LEU A 419 -8.17 8.91 7.09
CA LEU A 419 -6.73 8.75 6.86
C LEU A 419 -6.31 8.89 5.39
N LEU A 420 -7.26 8.75 4.45
CA LEU A 420 -6.98 8.90 3.02
C LEU A 420 -6.83 10.37 2.61
N GLY A 421 -7.28 11.30 3.44
CA GLY A 421 -7.09 12.73 3.30
C GLY A 421 -7.78 13.35 2.10
N SER A 422 -7.11 14.31 1.46
CA SER A 422 -7.57 14.99 0.25
C SER A 422 -6.40 15.17 -0.73
N ALA A 423 -6.66 15.03 -2.03
CA ALA A 423 -5.64 15.16 -3.06
C ALA A 423 -5.92 16.36 -3.99
N PRO A 424 -4.91 17.18 -4.33
CA PRO A 424 -5.02 18.07 -5.47
C PRO A 424 -5.06 17.25 -6.76
N VAL A 425 -5.89 17.66 -7.72
CA VAL A 425 -5.93 17.05 -9.05
C VAL A 425 -4.67 17.50 -9.82
N MET A 426 -3.77 16.56 -10.06
CA MET A 426 -2.47 16.81 -10.69
C MET A 426 -2.55 16.74 -12.22
N PRO A 427 -1.81 17.56 -12.95
CA PRO A 427 -1.78 17.50 -14.41
C PRO A 427 -1.15 16.20 -14.90
N VAL A 428 -1.65 15.70 -16.04
CA VAL A 428 -1.05 14.63 -16.85
C VAL A 428 -0.69 15.19 -18.22
N HIS A 429 0.24 14.54 -18.95
CA HIS A 429 0.57 14.92 -20.30
C HIS A 429 -0.62 14.76 -21.25
N GLY A 430 -0.79 15.70 -22.19
CA GLY A 430 -1.90 15.73 -23.14
C GLY A 430 -1.71 14.84 -24.36
N GLU A 431 -0.48 14.41 -24.64
CA GLU A 431 -0.12 13.57 -25.78
C GLU A 431 -0.61 12.13 -25.55
N SER A 432 -1.17 11.54 -26.61
CA SER A 432 -1.83 10.24 -26.51
C SER A 432 -0.84 9.07 -26.59
N PRO A 433 -0.79 8.17 -25.58
CA PRO A 433 -0.02 6.93 -25.64
C PRO A 433 -0.80 5.76 -26.27
N ALA A 434 -1.98 5.98 -26.83
CA ALA A 434 -2.91 4.92 -27.28
C ALA A 434 -2.25 3.91 -28.24
N ALA A 435 -1.44 4.37 -29.19
CA ALA A 435 -0.73 3.48 -30.11
C ALA A 435 0.31 2.59 -29.43
N PHE A 436 0.94 3.08 -28.36
CA PHE A 436 1.86 2.28 -27.54
C PHE A 436 1.11 1.22 -26.75
N ILE A 437 0.03 1.58 -26.09
CA ILE A 437 -0.79 0.65 -25.28
C ILE A 437 -1.48 -0.39 -26.16
N ALA A 438 -1.97 -0.01 -27.33
CA ALA A 438 -2.64 -0.91 -28.28
C ALA A 438 -1.72 -2.01 -28.85
N ARG A 439 -0.39 -1.93 -28.67
CA ARG A 439 0.53 -3.00 -29.07
C ARG A 439 0.32 -4.29 -28.26
N GLY A 440 -0.09 -4.16 -27.01
CA GLY A 440 -0.33 -5.32 -26.14
C GLY A 440 0.87 -6.23 -25.94
N GLY A 441 0.62 -7.50 -25.62
CA GLY A 441 1.65 -8.51 -25.47
C GLY A 441 2.47 -8.32 -24.19
N ARG A 442 3.79 -8.48 -24.29
CA ARG A 442 4.68 -8.44 -23.13
C ARG A 442 5.92 -7.58 -23.37
N ILE A 443 6.27 -6.71 -22.41
CA ILE A 443 7.62 -6.18 -22.29
C ILE A 443 8.47 -7.26 -21.61
N PRO A 444 9.55 -7.77 -22.24
CA PRO A 444 10.35 -8.84 -21.69
C PRO A 444 11.03 -8.48 -20.37
N ALA A 445 11.33 -9.50 -19.57
CA ALA A 445 12.13 -9.34 -18.36
C ALA A 445 13.51 -8.73 -18.68
N PRO A 446 14.05 -7.84 -17.83
CA PRO A 446 15.34 -7.21 -18.07
C PRO A 446 16.48 -8.23 -17.93
N LEU A 447 17.62 -7.96 -18.60
CA LEU A 447 18.77 -8.86 -18.64
C LEU A 447 19.26 -9.29 -17.24
N GLN A 448 19.24 -8.40 -16.26
CA GLN A 448 19.66 -8.69 -14.88
C GLN A 448 18.78 -9.75 -14.20
N SER A 449 17.58 -10.00 -14.67
CA SER A 449 16.71 -11.06 -14.13
C SER A 449 17.11 -12.46 -14.55
N LEU A 450 17.96 -12.58 -15.55
CA LEU A 450 18.47 -13.87 -16.07
C LEU A 450 19.61 -14.46 -15.22
N LYS A 451 19.90 -13.86 -14.09
CA LYS A 451 20.82 -14.44 -13.10
C LYS A 451 20.14 -15.63 -12.42
N ASN A 452 20.68 -16.80 -12.64
CA ASN A 452 20.26 -18.02 -11.99
C ASN A 452 20.84 -18.14 -10.59
#